data_625d6f307793fd08a12a5df032308613
#
_entry.id   625d6f307793fd08a12a5df032308613
#
_cell.length_a   1.000
_cell.length_b   1.000
_cell.length_c   1.000
_cell.angle_alpha   90.00
_cell.angle_beta   90.00
_cell.angle_gamma   90.00
#
_symmetry.space_group_name_H-M   'P 1'
#
loop_
_entity.id
_entity.type
_entity.pdbx_description
1 polymer ?
#
loop_
_entity_poly.entity_id
_entity_poly.type
_entity_poly.pdbx_seq_one_letter_code
_entity_poly.pdbx_strand_id
1 'polypeptide(L)'
;MSKEKKNTQNEKRKLSRQERKQIDTLIRQAKGDGKPHTAQDSIPFERMYKDGICRLANGRYSKCIEFEDINYQLAQPDDKTAIFEALCDMYNSFDASISVQLSLISRHANKDDFKNSITIAPQNDDFDSIRAEYTEMLRTQLERGNNGLIKTKFLTFTVEAKDIRSARARLARIETDTLNHFKVIGAAARVLDGKQRLEVLHGIFHPDRKSTRLNSSHRLESRMPSSA
;
A
#
# COMPACT_ATOMS: atom_id res chain seq x y z
N MET A 1 4.75 -12.84 65.00
CA MET A 1 4.86 -12.80 63.49
C MET A 1 3.72 -11.93 63.01
N SER A 2 4.03 -10.64 62.81
CA SER A 2 3.05 -9.61 62.40
C SER A 2 2.91 -9.59 60.89
N LYS A 3 1.69 -9.73 60.38
CA LYS A 3 1.34 -9.54 58.98
C LYS A 3 1.15 -8.03 58.70
N GLU A 4 2.11 -7.42 58.05
CA GLU A 4 1.94 -6.07 57.47
C GLU A 4 0.96 -6.14 56.31
N LYS A 5 -0.21 -5.56 56.48
CA LYS A 5 -1.17 -5.26 55.43
C LYS A 5 -0.65 -3.98 54.71
N LYS A 6 -0.09 -4.11 53.53
CA LYS A 6 0.14 -2.98 52.61
C LYS A 6 -1.21 -2.47 52.10
N ASN A 7 -1.63 -1.36 52.68
CA ASN A 7 -2.79 -0.58 52.29
C ASN A 7 -2.38 0.34 51.12
N THR A 8 -2.63 -0.12 49.88
CA THR A 8 -2.44 0.71 48.70
C THR A 8 -3.71 1.54 48.50
N GLN A 9 -3.81 2.65 49.21
CA GLN A 9 -4.83 3.65 48.94
C GLN A 9 -4.49 4.35 47.65
N ASN A 10 -5.23 4.01 46.60
CA ASN A 10 -5.25 4.70 45.30
C ASN A 10 -6.06 5.99 45.51
N GLU A 11 -5.42 7.02 46.08
CA GLU A 11 -5.99 8.35 46.18
C GLU A 11 -6.24 8.88 44.78
N LYS A 12 -7.50 8.88 44.37
CA LYS A 12 -7.96 9.55 43.12
C LYS A 12 -7.65 11.06 43.27
N ARG A 13 -6.48 11.47 42.75
CA ARG A 13 -6.06 12.86 42.70
C ARG A 13 -7.15 13.68 42.01
N LYS A 14 -7.80 14.57 42.72
CA LYS A 14 -8.80 15.50 42.16
C LYS A 14 -8.07 16.45 41.23
N LEU A 15 -8.36 16.38 39.95
CA LEU A 15 -7.84 17.28 38.92
C LEU A 15 -8.21 18.73 39.25
N SER A 16 -7.25 19.62 39.11
CA SER A 16 -7.45 21.06 39.27
C SER A 16 -8.39 21.62 38.17
N ARG A 17 -8.98 22.76 38.38
CA ARG A 17 -9.84 23.44 37.40
C ARG A 17 -9.11 23.71 36.06
N GLN A 18 -7.81 23.97 36.11
CA GLN A 18 -6.99 24.19 34.92
C GLN A 18 -6.72 22.88 34.16
N GLU A 19 -6.37 21.81 34.86
CA GLU A 19 -6.15 20.48 34.26
C GLU A 19 -7.44 19.94 33.60
N ARG A 20 -8.60 20.15 34.22
CA ARG A 20 -9.90 19.80 33.61
C ARG A 20 -10.15 20.55 32.31
N LYS A 21 -9.89 21.86 32.28
CA LYS A 21 -10.04 22.66 31.06
C LYS A 21 -9.10 22.19 29.95
N GLN A 22 -7.85 21.85 30.29
CA GLN A 22 -6.89 21.30 29.32
C GLN A 22 -7.34 19.95 28.77
N ILE A 23 -7.82 19.05 29.64
CA ILE A 23 -8.37 17.75 29.25
C ILE A 23 -9.60 17.93 28.36
N ASP A 24 -10.54 18.82 28.71
CA ASP A 24 -11.71 19.11 27.89
C ASP A 24 -11.33 19.67 26.52
N THR A 25 -10.29 20.51 26.46
CA THR A 25 -9.78 21.04 25.18
C THR A 25 -9.16 19.93 24.34
N LEU A 26 -8.35 19.05 24.94
CA LEU A 26 -7.77 17.90 24.28
C LEU A 26 -8.84 16.90 23.79
N ILE A 27 -9.87 16.66 24.62
CA ILE A 27 -11.02 15.80 24.24
C ILE A 27 -11.79 16.41 23.06
N ARG A 28 -12.03 17.75 23.07
CA ARG A 28 -12.66 18.44 21.94
C ARG A 28 -11.83 18.38 20.68
N GLN A 29 -10.52 18.57 20.78
CA GLN A 29 -9.59 18.44 19.64
C GLN A 29 -9.55 16.99 19.11
N ALA A 30 -9.57 16.00 20.00
CA ALA A 30 -9.57 14.58 19.65
C ALA A 30 -10.92 14.10 19.06
N LYS A 31 -12.06 14.66 19.56
CA LYS A 31 -13.40 14.32 19.06
C LYS A 31 -13.79 15.10 17.79
N GLY A 32 -13.01 16.11 17.39
CA GLY A 32 -13.39 17.04 16.35
C GLY A 32 -14.64 17.86 16.73
N ASP A 33 -15.04 18.78 15.87
CA ASP A 33 -16.19 19.69 16.10
C ASP A 33 -17.59 19.02 16.02
N GLY A 34 -17.65 17.69 16.16
CA GLY A 34 -18.93 16.96 16.07
C GLY A 34 -19.57 16.99 14.68
N LYS A 35 -18.92 17.57 13.68
CA LYS A 35 -19.36 17.50 12.28
C LYS A 35 -19.11 16.10 11.76
N PRO A 36 -20.03 15.52 11.00
CA PRO A 36 -19.79 14.25 10.35
C PRO A 36 -18.57 14.43 9.43
N HIS A 37 -17.48 13.70 9.74
CA HIS A 37 -16.32 13.68 8.87
C HIS A 37 -16.74 13.07 7.54
N THR A 38 -16.43 13.76 6.46
CA THR A 38 -16.61 13.20 5.12
C THR A 38 -15.60 12.07 4.91
N ALA A 39 -15.88 11.15 3.99
CA ALA A 39 -14.91 10.13 3.63
C ALA A 39 -13.55 10.74 3.21
N GLN A 40 -13.56 11.95 2.67
CA GLN A 40 -12.36 12.70 2.30
C GLN A 40 -11.53 13.11 3.52
N ASP A 41 -12.16 13.46 4.64
CA ASP A 41 -11.45 13.85 5.87
C ASP A 41 -10.79 12.66 6.56
N SER A 42 -11.24 11.43 6.29
CA SER A 42 -10.64 10.21 6.81
C SER A 42 -9.44 9.72 5.98
N ILE A 43 -9.26 10.24 4.76
CA ILE A 43 -8.17 9.86 3.87
C ILE A 43 -6.90 10.68 4.24
N PRO A 44 -5.77 10.03 4.61
CA PRO A 44 -4.62 10.71 5.20
C PRO A 44 -3.71 11.42 4.17
N PHE A 45 -4.21 11.82 2.99
CA PHE A 45 -3.44 12.57 2.04
C PHE A 45 -4.17 13.82 1.53
N GLU A 46 -3.40 14.89 1.28
CA GLU A 46 -3.93 16.17 0.82
C GLU A 46 -4.04 16.21 -0.72
N ARG A 47 -3.06 15.63 -1.43
CA ARG A 47 -2.99 15.69 -2.89
C ARG A 47 -2.19 14.54 -3.48
N MET A 48 -2.73 13.95 -4.56
CA MET A 48 -2.02 13.00 -5.43
C MET A 48 -1.61 13.71 -6.73
N TYR A 49 -0.32 13.63 -7.09
CA TYR A 49 0.22 14.17 -8.34
C TYR A 49 0.30 13.10 -9.41
N LYS A 50 0.30 13.51 -10.69
CA LYS A 50 0.36 12.56 -11.82
C LYS A 50 1.62 11.69 -11.83
N ASP A 51 2.74 12.22 -11.35
CA ASP A 51 4.03 11.53 -11.24
C ASP A 51 4.14 10.57 -10.05
N GLY A 52 3.03 10.25 -9.42
CA GLY A 52 2.97 9.33 -8.30
C GLY A 52 3.38 9.92 -6.96
N ILE A 53 3.75 11.19 -6.88
CA ILE A 53 4.01 11.85 -5.60
C ILE A 53 2.69 12.11 -4.90
N CYS A 54 2.64 11.75 -3.62
CA CYS A 54 1.51 12.01 -2.73
C CYS A 54 1.93 13.01 -1.66
N ARG A 55 1.21 14.12 -1.57
CA ARG A 55 1.36 15.08 -0.47
C ARG A 55 0.51 14.62 0.71
N LEU A 56 1.16 14.45 1.84
CA LEU A 56 0.56 14.14 3.12
C LEU A 56 0.49 15.41 3.98
N ALA A 57 -0.18 15.34 5.11
CA ALA A 57 -0.17 16.41 6.10
C ALA A 57 1.26 16.73 6.59
N ASN A 58 1.43 17.94 7.13
CA ASN A 58 2.69 18.41 7.75
C ASN A 58 3.90 18.48 6.79
N GLY A 59 3.68 18.82 5.51
CA GLY A 59 4.79 19.01 4.57
C GLY A 59 5.52 17.74 4.19
N ARG A 60 4.90 16.56 4.37
CA ARG A 60 5.45 15.28 3.97
C ARG A 60 5.02 14.90 2.56
N TYR A 61 5.92 14.26 1.84
CA TYR A 61 5.69 13.79 0.50
C TYR A 61 6.16 12.35 0.37
N SER A 62 5.35 11.50 -0.26
CA SER A 62 5.67 10.08 -0.43
C SER A 62 5.63 9.65 -1.88
N LYS A 63 6.42 8.62 -2.21
CA LYS A 63 6.39 7.90 -3.47
C LYS A 63 6.33 6.40 -3.21
N CYS A 64 5.82 5.63 -4.15
CA CYS A 64 5.54 4.21 -3.96
C CYS A 64 6.09 3.41 -5.14
N ILE A 65 6.79 2.33 -4.82
CA ILE A 65 7.29 1.33 -5.76
C ILE A 65 6.55 0.02 -5.51
N GLU A 66 6.04 -0.59 -6.55
CA GLU A 66 5.56 -1.97 -6.53
C GLU A 66 6.71 -2.88 -6.95
N PHE A 67 6.88 -4.01 -6.26
CA PHE A 67 7.94 -4.96 -6.58
C PHE A 67 7.44 -6.41 -6.48
N GLU A 68 8.12 -7.29 -7.20
CA GLU A 68 7.81 -8.70 -7.28
C GLU A 68 8.74 -9.53 -6.38
N ASP A 69 8.37 -10.79 -6.16
CA ASP A 69 9.22 -11.75 -5.47
C ASP A 69 10.34 -12.23 -6.38
N ILE A 70 11.43 -12.62 -5.74
CA ILE A 70 12.48 -13.45 -6.34
C ILE A 70 12.30 -14.89 -5.90
N ASN A 71 12.77 -15.81 -6.72
CA ASN A 71 12.72 -17.23 -6.38
C ASN A 71 13.85 -17.65 -5.43
N TYR A 72 13.86 -17.05 -4.25
CA TYR A 72 14.89 -17.25 -3.23
C TYR A 72 15.07 -18.72 -2.81
N GLN A 73 13.98 -19.50 -2.81
CA GLN A 73 14.02 -20.91 -2.38
C GLN A 73 14.86 -21.79 -3.31
N LEU A 74 14.83 -21.51 -4.62
CA LEU A 74 15.57 -22.26 -5.65
C LEU A 74 16.99 -21.75 -5.87
N ALA A 75 17.36 -20.61 -5.27
CA ALA A 75 18.70 -20.06 -5.38
C ALA A 75 19.72 -20.95 -4.67
N GLN A 76 20.94 -20.97 -5.18
CA GLN A 76 22.07 -21.66 -4.54
C GLN A 76 22.48 -20.96 -3.22
N PRO A 77 23.18 -21.63 -2.31
CA PRO A 77 23.55 -21.04 -1.01
C PRO A 77 24.32 -19.72 -1.13
N ASP A 78 25.26 -19.63 -2.07
CA ASP A 78 26.06 -18.42 -2.30
C ASP A 78 25.19 -17.27 -2.84
N ASP A 79 24.26 -17.57 -3.76
CA ASP A 79 23.30 -16.60 -4.29
C ASP A 79 22.34 -16.11 -3.19
N LYS A 80 21.92 -16.98 -2.28
CA LYS A 80 21.09 -16.61 -1.13
C LYS A 80 21.78 -15.59 -0.24
N THR A 81 23.07 -15.78 0.01
CA THR A 81 23.89 -14.86 0.80
C THR A 81 23.99 -13.52 0.09
N ALA A 82 24.32 -13.52 -1.19
CA ALA A 82 24.42 -12.30 -2.00
C ALA A 82 23.10 -11.52 -2.06
N ILE A 83 21.97 -12.21 -2.23
CA ILE A 83 20.63 -11.60 -2.22
C ILE A 83 20.35 -10.95 -0.86
N PHE A 84 20.69 -11.65 0.24
CA PHE A 84 20.48 -11.13 1.59
C PHE A 84 21.34 -9.89 1.87
N GLU A 85 22.62 -9.92 1.48
CA GLU A 85 23.52 -8.78 1.60
C GLU A 85 23.01 -7.58 0.80
N ALA A 86 22.60 -7.78 -0.45
CA ALA A 86 22.01 -6.72 -1.28
C ALA A 86 20.72 -6.13 -0.69
N LEU A 87 19.91 -6.96 -0.03
CA LEU A 87 18.72 -6.50 0.69
C LEU A 87 19.09 -5.65 1.92
N CYS A 88 20.09 -6.06 2.67
CA CYS A 88 20.64 -5.29 3.79
C CYS A 88 21.17 -3.93 3.33
N ASP A 89 21.93 -3.92 2.23
CA ASP A 89 22.48 -2.69 1.65
C ASP A 89 21.37 -1.73 1.22
N MET A 90 20.29 -2.24 0.63
CA MET A 90 19.12 -1.44 0.28
C MET A 90 18.51 -0.78 1.52
N TYR A 91 18.29 -1.52 2.60
CA TYR A 91 17.72 -0.93 3.82
C TYR A 91 18.68 0.04 4.51
N ASN A 92 19.97 -0.24 4.51
CA ASN A 92 20.99 0.62 5.08
C ASN A 92 21.21 1.91 4.27
N SER A 93 20.80 1.95 3.00
CA SER A 93 20.88 3.15 2.16
C SER A 93 19.90 4.26 2.54
N PHE A 94 18.86 3.94 3.31
CA PHE A 94 17.89 4.92 3.79
C PHE A 94 18.42 5.65 5.03
N ASP A 95 18.58 6.95 4.94
CA ASP A 95 18.96 7.78 6.06
C ASP A 95 17.79 8.03 7.04
N ALA A 96 18.09 8.51 8.24
CA ALA A 96 17.10 8.77 9.29
C ALA A 96 16.02 9.81 8.91
N SER A 97 16.21 10.57 7.82
CA SER A 97 15.26 11.57 7.32
C SER A 97 14.25 10.99 6.32
N ILE A 98 14.37 9.70 6.00
CA ILE A 98 13.48 8.98 5.11
C ILE A 98 12.65 7.99 5.93
N SER A 99 11.33 8.14 5.91
CA SER A 99 10.45 7.13 6.49
C SER A 99 10.11 6.09 5.42
N VAL A 100 10.35 4.82 5.70
CA VAL A 100 10.10 3.70 4.78
C VAL A 100 8.97 2.84 5.33
N GLN A 101 8.04 2.44 4.46
CA GLN A 101 6.94 1.56 4.77
C GLN A 101 6.89 0.43 3.76
N LEU A 102 6.98 -0.80 4.23
CA LEU A 102 6.70 -2.01 3.46
C LEU A 102 5.24 -2.39 3.64
N SER A 103 4.50 -2.53 2.53
CA SER A 103 3.09 -2.93 2.54
C SER A 103 2.90 -4.20 1.74
N LEU A 104 2.26 -5.18 2.36
CA LEU A 104 1.90 -6.46 1.74
C LEU A 104 0.38 -6.52 1.66
N ILE A 105 -0.17 -6.54 0.46
CA ILE A 105 -1.62 -6.53 0.24
C ILE A 105 -2.01 -7.83 -0.44
N SER A 106 -2.88 -8.60 0.22
CA SER A 106 -3.50 -9.79 -0.38
C SER A 106 -4.90 -9.42 -0.85
N ARG A 107 -5.20 -9.65 -2.11
CA ARG A 107 -6.52 -9.41 -2.70
C ARG A 107 -6.93 -10.59 -3.57
N HIS A 108 -8.23 -10.78 -3.72
CA HIS A 108 -8.72 -11.76 -4.67
C HIS A 108 -8.30 -11.38 -6.09
N ALA A 109 -7.71 -12.36 -6.79
CA ALA A 109 -7.44 -12.20 -8.22
C ALA A 109 -8.77 -11.98 -8.97
N ASN A 110 -8.78 -11.06 -9.93
CA ASN A 110 -9.83 -11.06 -10.90
C ASN A 110 -9.71 -12.35 -11.73
N LYS A 111 -10.71 -13.23 -11.61
CA LYS A 111 -10.69 -14.54 -12.29
C LYS A 111 -10.49 -14.40 -13.79
N ASP A 112 -11.02 -13.34 -14.39
CA ASP A 112 -10.93 -13.11 -15.83
C ASP A 112 -9.52 -12.65 -16.25
N ASP A 113 -8.90 -11.74 -15.50
CA ASP A 113 -7.52 -11.29 -15.76
C ASP A 113 -6.53 -12.44 -15.56
N PHE A 114 -6.80 -13.28 -14.56
CA PHE A 114 -5.96 -14.44 -14.29
C PHE A 114 -6.13 -15.55 -15.35
N LYS A 115 -7.36 -15.83 -15.79
CA LYS A 115 -7.61 -16.76 -16.90
C LYS A 115 -6.91 -16.30 -18.18
N ASN A 116 -6.91 -15.01 -18.45
CA ASN A 116 -6.23 -14.45 -19.61
C ASN A 116 -4.70 -14.56 -19.52
N SER A 117 -4.12 -14.41 -18.33
CA SER A 117 -2.67 -14.48 -18.14
C SER A 117 -2.09 -15.89 -18.32
N ILE A 118 -2.88 -16.94 -18.08
CA ILE A 118 -2.46 -18.34 -18.25
C ILE A 118 -2.85 -18.93 -19.62
N THR A 119 -3.62 -18.20 -20.43
CA THR A 119 -4.01 -18.66 -21.75
C THR A 119 -2.86 -18.52 -22.72
N ILE A 120 -2.35 -19.65 -23.23
CA ILE A 120 -1.31 -19.66 -24.26
C ILE A 120 -2.01 -19.44 -25.60
N ALA A 121 -1.61 -18.35 -26.28
CA ALA A 121 -2.18 -18.05 -27.59
C ALA A 121 -1.78 -19.11 -28.67
N PRO A 122 -2.69 -19.51 -29.57
CA PRO A 122 -2.34 -20.38 -30.65
C PRO A 122 -1.33 -19.71 -31.61
N GLN A 123 -0.41 -20.52 -32.15
CA GLN A 123 0.62 -20.05 -33.08
C GLN A 123 0.38 -20.57 -34.50
N ASN A 124 -0.71 -21.29 -34.73
CA ASN A 124 -1.08 -21.93 -35.99
C ASN A 124 -0.05 -22.97 -36.46
N ASP A 125 0.46 -23.75 -35.50
CA ASP A 125 1.37 -24.88 -35.73
C ASP A 125 0.78 -26.21 -35.20
N ASP A 126 1.49 -27.33 -35.42
CA ASP A 126 1.06 -28.67 -35.00
C ASP A 126 0.98 -28.83 -33.45
N PHE A 127 1.49 -27.87 -32.68
CA PHE A 127 1.49 -27.89 -31.21
C PHE A 127 0.32 -27.15 -30.56
N ASP A 128 -0.61 -26.61 -31.34
CA ASP A 128 -1.73 -25.83 -30.79
C ASP A 128 -2.68 -26.69 -29.94
N SER A 129 -2.81 -27.95 -30.26
CA SER A 129 -3.57 -28.91 -29.44
C SER A 129 -2.95 -29.10 -28.07
N ILE A 130 -1.62 -29.17 -27.98
CA ILE A 130 -0.87 -29.33 -26.74
C ILE A 130 -0.96 -28.02 -25.90
N ARG A 131 -0.89 -26.85 -26.53
CA ARG A 131 -1.07 -25.56 -25.84
C ARG A 131 -2.47 -25.41 -25.24
N ALA A 132 -3.49 -25.88 -25.99
CA ALA A 132 -4.87 -25.87 -25.50
C ALA A 132 -5.06 -26.81 -24.30
N GLU A 133 -4.53 -28.03 -24.36
CA GLU A 133 -4.57 -29.01 -23.28
C GLU A 133 -3.84 -28.50 -22.04
N TYR A 134 -2.63 -27.92 -22.20
CA TYR A 134 -1.86 -27.35 -21.12
C TYR A 134 -2.58 -26.16 -20.47
N THR A 135 -3.19 -25.29 -21.26
CA THR A 135 -4.01 -24.18 -20.78
C THR A 135 -5.19 -24.67 -19.94
N GLU A 136 -5.87 -25.74 -20.39
CA GLU A 136 -6.99 -26.31 -19.65
C GLU A 136 -6.55 -27.00 -18.36
N MET A 137 -5.40 -27.67 -18.37
CA MET A 137 -4.79 -28.23 -17.17
C MET A 137 -4.51 -27.13 -16.13
N LEU A 138 -3.91 -26.02 -16.56
CA LEU A 138 -3.64 -24.87 -15.69
C LEU A 138 -4.93 -24.26 -15.13
N ARG A 139 -5.98 -24.14 -15.94
CA ARG A 139 -7.30 -23.66 -15.49
C ARG A 139 -7.89 -24.58 -14.44
N THR A 140 -7.83 -25.88 -14.65
CA THR A 140 -8.32 -26.87 -13.69
C THR A 140 -7.56 -26.84 -12.38
N GLN A 141 -6.25 -26.69 -12.40
CA GLN A 141 -5.43 -26.53 -11.20
C GLN A 141 -5.80 -25.25 -10.42
N LEU A 142 -6.08 -24.17 -11.13
CA LEU A 142 -6.54 -22.94 -10.55
C LEU A 142 -7.90 -23.04 -9.86
N GLU A 143 -8.84 -23.74 -10.49
CA GLU A 143 -10.17 -23.94 -9.92
C GLU A 143 -10.14 -24.84 -8.67
N ARG A 144 -9.19 -25.76 -8.60
CA ARG A 144 -8.93 -26.60 -7.43
C ARG A 144 -8.14 -25.89 -6.34
N GLY A 145 -7.26 -24.95 -6.72
CA GLY A 145 -6.49 -24.12 -5.81
C GLY A 145 -7.39 -23.07 -5.15
N ASN A 146 -7.69 -23.26 -3.89
CA ASN A 146 -8.66 -22.49 -3.12
C ASN A 146 -8.28 -21.03 -2.84
N ASN A 147 -7.15 -20.56 -3.37
CA ASN A 147 -6.56 -19.30 -2.97
C ASN A 147 -6.36 -18.34 -4.15
N GLY A 148 -7.40 -17.97 -4.84
CA GLY A 148 -7.32 -16.89 -5.84
C GLY A 148 -6.86 -15.54 -5.25
N LEU A 149 -5.87 -15.58 -4.34
CA LEU A 149 -5.29 -14.43 -3.68
C LEU A 149 -3.96 -14.08 -4.36
N ILE A 150 -3.90 -12.88 -4.89
CA ILE A 150 -2.65 -12.26 -5.37
C ILE A 150 -2.08 -11.42 -4.23
N LYS A 151 -0.80 -11.65 -3.93
CA LYS A 151 -0.03 -10.82 -3.00
C LYS A 151 0.73 -9.77 -3.80
N THR A 152 0.44 -8.51 -3.53
CA THR A 152 1.17 -7.39 -4.11
C THR A 152 1.98 -6.70 -3.03
N LYS A 153 3.21 -6.32 -3.34
CA LYS A 153 4.17 -5.72 -2.42
C LYS A 153 4.51 -4.31 -2.85
N PHE A 154 4.50 -3.43 -1.88
CA PHE A 154 4.78 -2.02 -2.11
C PHE A 154 5.83 -1.53 -1.11
N LEU A 155 6.81 -0.80 -1.61
CA LEU A 155 7.73 -0.02 -0.81
C LEU A 155 7.37 1.46 -0.97
N THR A 156 6.96 2.10 0.11
CA THR A 156 6.62 3.52 0.13
C THR A 156 7.67 4.25 0.95
N PHE A 157 8.30 5.25 0.37
CA PHE A 157 9.23 6.13 1.05
C PHE A 157 8.67 7.55 1.13
N THR A 158 8.89 8.18 2.27
CA THR A 158 8.34 9.49 2.62
C THR A 158 9.46 10.41 3.09
N VAL A 159 9.44 11.64 2.61
CA VAL A 159 10.38 12.70 2.99
C VAL A 159 9.65 13.95 3.42
N GLU A 160 10.25 14.72 4.31
CA GLU A 160 9.79 16.06 4.65
C GLU A 160 10.44 17.08 3.71
N ALA A 161 9.63 18.01 3.21
CA ALA A 161 10.11 19.08 2.33
C ALA A 161 9.23 20.33 2.46
N LYS A 162 9.83 21.51 2.23
CA LYS A 162 9.11 22.78 2.28
C LYS A 162 8.13 22.96 1.12
N ASP A 163 8.47 22.42 -0.03
CA ASP A 163 7.68 22.53 -1.26
C ASP A 163 7.78 21.27 -2.13
N ILE A 164 6.89 21.16 -3.11
CA ILE A 164 6.84 20.03 -4.05
C ILE A 164 8.07 19.94 -4.93
N ARG A 165 8.74 21.05 -5.24
CA ARG A 165 9.93 21.06 -6.13
C ARG A 165 11.10 20.38 -5.45
N SER A 166 11.38 20.76 -4.19
CA SER A 166 12.43 20.13 -3.37
C SER A 166 12.10 18.68 -3.04
N ALA A 167 10.82 18.37 -2.74
CA ALA A 167 10.36 16.99 -2.54
C ALA A 167 10.60 16.12 -3.78
N ARG A 168 10.25 16.63 -4.97
CA ARG A 168 10.39 15.89 -6.23
C ARG A 168 11.85 15.53 -6.53
N ALA A 169 12.78 16.47 -6.37
CA ALA A 169 14.20 16.21 -6.59
C ALA A 169 14.73 15.13 -5.65
N ARG A 170 14.36 15.21 -4.36
CA ARG A 170 14.79 14.25 -3.34
C ARG A 170 14.17 12.87 -3.57
N LEU A 171 12.86 12.81 -3.82
CA LEU A 171 12.15 11.56 -4.07
C LEU A 171 12.63 10.87 -5.35
N ALA A 172 12.97 11.63 -6.41
CA ALA A 172 13.52 11.07 -7.64
C ALA A 172 14.88 10.40 -7.43
N ARG A 173 15.74 10.98 -6.59
CA ARG A 173 17.01 10.35 -6.22
C ARG A 173 16.78 9.02 -5.47
N ILE A 174 15.97 9.05 -4.40
CA ILE A 174 15.66 7.85 -3.62
C ILE A 174 15.02 6.77 -4.50
N GLU A 175 14.14 7.14 -5.42
CA GLU A 175 13.53 6.25 -6.39
C GLU A 175 14.57 5.54 -7.25
N THR A 176 15.49 6.31 -7.85
CA THR A 176 16.54 5.75 -8.70
C THR A 176 17.45 4.80 -7.93
N ASP A 177 17.88 5.19 -6.73
CA ASP A 177 18.73 4.37 -5.87
C ASP A 177 18.00 3.08 -5.47
N THR A 178 16.72 3.17 -5.07
CA THR A 178 15.90 2.02 -4.70
C THR A 178 15.66 1.05 -5.87
N LEU A 179 15.38 1.56 -7.08
CA LEU A 179 15.22 0.73 -8.27
C LEU A 179 16.52 0.00 -8.63
N ASN A 180 17.67 0.67 -8.48
CA ASN A 180 18.97 0.04 -8.69
C ASN A 180 19.21 -1.10 -7.67
N HIS A 181 18.86 -0.91 -6.40
CA HIS A 181 18.95 -1.97 -5.41
C HIS A 181 18.03 -3.17 -5.76
N PHE A 182 16.78 -2.93 -6.18
CA PHE A 182 15.92 -4.01 -6.63
C PHE A 182 16.49 -4.77 -7.83
N LYS A 183 17.12 -4.04 -8.77
CA LYS A 183 17.80 -4.66 -9.91
C LYS A 183 18.96 -5.55 -9.48
N VAL A 184 19.76 -5.13 -8.49
CA VAL A 184 20.86 -5.93 -7.93
C VAL A 184 20.33 -7.18 -7.23
N ILE A 185 19.23 -7.06 -6.48
CA ILE A 185 18.53 -8.18 -5.83
C ILE A 185 17.94 -9.15 -6.86
N GLY A 186 17.71 -8.71 -8.10
CA GLY A 186 17.05 -9.49 -9.15
C GLY A 186 15.52 -9.44 -9.10
N ALA A 187 14.95 -8.52 -8.33
CA ALA A 187 13.51 -8.32 -8.23
C ALA A 187 13.01 -7.31 -9.28
N ALA A 188 11.96 -7.67 -10.00
CA ALA A 188 11.27 -6.70 -10.85
C ALA A 188 10.58 -5.64 -9.98
N ALA A 189 10.79 -4.37 -10.30
CA ALA A 189 10.21 -3.27 -9.56
C ALA A 189 9.77 -2.14 -10.49
N ARG A 190 8.65 -1.49 -10.17
CA ARG A 190 8.11 -0.38 -10.95
C ARG A 190 7.59 0.73 -10.04
N VAL A 191 7.78 1.97 -10.47
CA VAL A 191 7.22 3.12 -9.79
C VAL A 191 5.75 3.25 -10.13
N LEU A 192 4.91 3.49 -9.12
CA LEU A 192 3.50 3.75 -9.35
C LEU A 192 3.27 5.24 -9.66
N ASP A 193 2.52 5.49 -10.72
CA ASP A 193 2.00 6.83 -11.01
C ASP A 193 0.80 7.18 -10.10
N GLY A 194 0.30 8.42 -10.21
CA GLY A 194 -0.79 8.89 -9.35
C GLY A 194 -2.09 8.11 -9.54
N LYS A 195 -2.40 7.66 -10.75
CA LYS A 195 -3.59 6.87 -11.06
C LYS A 195 -3.47 5.47 -10.46
N GLN A 196 -2.34 4.80 -10.67
CA GLN A 196 -2.06 3.47 -10.13
C GLN A 196 -2.10 3.47 -8.59
N ARG A 197 -1.55 4.50 -7.94
CA ARG A 197 -1.65 4.64 -6.49
C ARG A 197 -3.09 4.80 -6.00
N LEU A 198 -3.92 5.58 -6.71
CA LEU A 198 -5.34 5.70 -6.40
C LEU A 198 -6.11 4.39 -6.61
N GLU A 199 -5.77 3.61 -7.63
CA GLU A 199 -6.35 2.28 -7.87
C GLU A 199 -6.00 1.30 -6.73
N VAL A 200 -4.76 1.32 -6.24
CA VAL A 200 -4.35 0.53 -5.06
C VAL A 200 -5.16 0.92 -3.84
N LEU A 201 -5.26 2.23 -3.54
CA LEU A 201 -6.05 2.72 -2.41
C LEU A 201 -7.53 2.36 -2.54
N HIS A 202 -8.09 2.51 -3.75
CA HIS A 202 -9.47 2.12 -4.02
C HIS A 202 -9.69 0.62 -3.74
N GLY A 203 -8.77 -0.24 -4.15
CA GLY A 203 -8.84 -1.67 -3.88
C GLY A 203 -8.78 -2.03 -2.39
N ILE A 204 -8.07 -1.24 -1.59
CA ILE A 204 -8.00 -1.41 -0.13
C ILE A 204 -9.31 -0.99 0.54
N PHE A 205 -9.89 0.14 0.13
CA PHE A 205 -11.13 0.66 0.74
C PHE A 205 -12.40 -0.04 0.25
N HIS A 206 -12.32 -0.77 -0.87
CA HIS A 206 -13.47 -1.46 -1.48
C HIS A 206 -13.13 -2.92 -1.81
N PRO A 207 -12.81 -3.76 -0.81
CA PRO A 207 -12.34 -5.12 -1.03
C PRO A 207 -13.38 -6.03 -1.71
N ASP A 208 -14.68 -5.75 -1.52
CA ASP A 208 -15.79 -6.62 -1.98
C ASP A 208 -16.36 -6.25 -3.35
N ARG A 209 -15.94 -5.16 -3.94
CA ARG A 209 -16.38 -4.81 -5.29
C ARG A 209 -15.52 -5.54 -6.31
N LYS A 210 -16.14 -6.43 -7.10
CA LYS A 210 -15.62 -6.85 -8.40
C LYS A 210 -15.01 -5.61 -9.05
N SER A 211 -13.73 -5.69 -9.39
CA SER A 211 -12.91 -4.61 -9.95
C SER A 211 -13.73 -3.76 -10.93
N THR A 212 -14.39 -2.75 -10.42
CA THR A 212 -15.00 -1.75 -11.26
C THR A 212 -13.84 -0.88 -11.71
N ARG A 213 -13.40 -1.07 -12.97
CA ARG A 213 -12.50 -0.13 -13.62
C ARG A 213 -13.00 1.27 -13.27
N LEU A 214 -12.12 2.14 -12.82
CA LEU A 214 -12.38 3.58 -12.76
C LEU A 214 -12.67 4.02 -14.19
N ASN A 215 -13.90 3.80 -14.64
CA ASN A 215 -14.37 4.36 -15.89
C ASN A 215 -14.43 5.87 -15.66
N SER A 216 -13.59 6.59 -16.37
CA SER A 216 -13.57 8.05 -16.43
C SER A 216 -14.88 8.66 -16.98
N SER A 217 -15.91 7.85 -17.21
CA SER A 217 -17.23 8.21 -17.74
C SER A 217 -18.35 8.19 -16.69
N HIS A 218 -18.06 8.10 -15.39
CA HIS A 218 -19.06 8.45 -14.41
C HIS A 218 -19.29 9.98 -14.41
N ARG A 219 -20.06 10.41 -15.39
CA ARG A 219 -20.82 11.65 -15.37
C ARG A 219 -21.56 11.67 -14.04
N LEU A 220 -21.25 12.65 -13.21
CA LEU A 220 -22.04 13.01 -12.04
C LEU A 220 -23.41 13.53 -12.53
N GLU A 221 -24.32 12.63 -12.83
CA GLU A 221 -25.72 12.99 -12.87
C GLU A 221 -26.22 13.09 -11.44
N SER A 222 -26.09 14.29 -10.90
CA SER A 222 -26.80 14.75 -9.73
C SER A 222 -28.31 14.68 -10.06
N ARG A 223 -28.97 13.61 -9.62
CA ARG A 223 -30.43 13.62 -9.54
C ARG A 223 -30.81 14.56 -8.41
N MET A 224 -31.13 15.79 -8.75
CA MET A 224 -31.96 16.65 -7.91
C MET A 224 -33.38 16.04 -7.80
N PRO A 225 -33.95 15.86 -6.60
CA PRO A 225 -35.34 15.52 -6.49
C PRO A 225 -36.14 16.76 -6.97
N SER A 226 -36.95 16.61 -8.00
CA SER A 226 -37.92 17.62 -8.37
C SER A 226 -38.96 17.67 -7.26
N SER A 227 -39.02 18.79 -6.54
CA SER A 227 -40.14 19.14 -5.68
C SER A 227 -41.35 19.46 -6.55
N ALA A 228 -42.40 18.67 -6.41
CA ALA A 228 -43.74 19.04 -6.73
C ALA A 228 -44.42 19.55 -5.43
#